data_47d8f181d97ef1d5c758c42936f908e0
#
_entry.id   47d8f181d97ef1d5c758c42936f908e0
#
_cell.length_a   1.000
_cell.length_b   1.000
_cell.length_c   1.000
_cell.angle_alpha   90.00
_cell.angle_beta   90.00
_cell.angle_gamma   90.00
#
_symmetry.space_group_name_H-M   'P 1'
#
loop_
_entity.id
_entity.type
_entity.pdbx_description
1 polymer ?
#
loop_
_entity_poly.entity_id
_entity_poly.type
_entity_poly.pdbx_seq_one_letter_code
_entity_poly.pdbx_strand_id
1 'polypeptide(L)'
;DKVDNVTKEVTQGLAANLSGRERREQIQSRIKKLIADCEQDKAYRCSVPSFHRGLEYYRIRQMMIRDVRLVYAPPDMIGNYGGDIDNFEWPRHTGDYSFLRAYVGKDGRPADPSPDNVPYKSKDFLVVSAEGIKNGDPILLAGYPGRTSRYKLPSEIRFARDVDYPVRAAEMMADIATIEAATKGNADDEVRYASVVKGINNR
;
A
#
# COMPACT_ATOMS: atom_id res chain seq x y z
N ASP A 1 -4.00 15.38 0.30
CA ASP A 1 -4.10 16.78 0.71
C ASP A 1 -3.66 17.73 -0.41
N LYS A 2 -2.52 17.48 -1.06
CA LYS A 2 -2.03 18.31 -2.17
C LYS A 2 -1.14 17.53 -3.12
N VAL A 3 -1.28 17.82 -4.43
CA VAL A 3 -0.42 17.27 -5.48
C VAL A 3 0.10 18.44 -6.32
N ASP A 4 1.43 18.63 -6.36
CA ASP A 4 2.09 19.70 -7.10
C ASP A 4 3.01 19.09 -8.16
N ASN A 5 2.98 19.62 -9.38
CA ASN A 5 3.98 19.28 -10.39
C ASN A 5 5.31 19.98 -10.05
N VAL A 6 6.33 19.20 -9.75
CA VAL A 6 7.68 19.66 -9.37
C VAL A 6 8.75 19.23 -10.38
N THR A 7 8.34 18.96 -11.61
CA THR A 7 9.24 18.49 -12.68
C THR A 7 10.38 19.49 -12.92
N LYS A 8 10.07 20.77 -12.94
CA LYS A 8 11.09 21.82 -13.13
C LYS A 8 12.12 21.83 -12.00
N GLU A 9 11.67 21.76 -10.75
CA GLU A 9 12.54 21.75 -9.57
C GLU A 9 13.46 20.55 -9.57
N VAL A 10 13.00 19.42 -10.07
CA VAL A 10 13.78 18.18 -10.16
C VAL A 10 14.76 18.19 -11.35
N THR A 11 14.35 18.69 -12.52
CA THR A 11 15.08 18.49 -13.78
C THR A 11 15.80 19.73 -14.33
N GLN A 12 15.36 20.94 -13.99
CA GLN A 12 15.91 22.17 -14.55
C GLN A 12 17.40 22.35 -14.22
N GLY A 13 18.19 22.73 -15.21
CA GLY A 13 19.62 23.00 -15.04
C GLY A 13 20.49 21.76 -14.84
N LEU A 14 19.99 20.57 -15.13
CA LEU A 14 20.85 19.39 -15.25
C LEU A 14 21.69 19.51 -16.52
N ALA A 15 23.02 19.37 -16.37
CA ALA A 15 23.92 19.45 -17.52
C ALA A 15 23.66 18.32 -18.51
N ALA A 16 23.76 18.62 -19.82
CA ALA A 16 23.48 17.66 -20.87
C ALA A 16 24.53 16.52 -20.96
N ASN A 17 25.73 16.77 -20.49
CA ASN A 17 26.87 15.84 -20.54
C ASN A 17 27.02 14.95 -19.31
N LEU A 18 26.08 14.96 -18.37
CA LEU A 18 26.09 14.07 -17.21
C LEU A 18 25.97 12.61 -17.63
N SER A 19 26.76 11.75 -17.00
CA SER A 19 26.53 10.33 -17.07
C SER A 19 25.18 9.95 -16.46
N GLY A 20 24.63 8.80 -16.82
CA GLY A 20 23.35 8.34 -16.27
C GLY A 20 23.37 8.18 -14.74
N ARG A 21 24.54 7.88 -14.15
CA ARG A 21 24.72 7.81 -12.70
C ARG A 21 24.67 9.20 -12.05
N GLU A 22 25.48 10.14 -12.53
CA GLU A 22 25.52 11.50 -11.99
C GLU A 22 24.16 12.20 -12.10
N ARG A 23 23.49 12.04 -13.25
CA ARG A 23 22.14 12.55 -13.44
C ARG A 23 21.17 12.00 -12.38
N ARG A 24 21.22 10.69 -12.12
CA ARG A 24 20.37 10.04 -11.11
C ARG A 24 20.67 10.56 -9.71
N GLU A 25 21.94 10.68 -9.34
CA GLU A 25 22.36 11.20 -8.04
C GLU A 25 21.87 12.63 -7.81
N GLN A 26 21.97 13.50 -8.81
CA GLN A 26 21.45 14.86 -8.72
C GLN A 26 19.92 14.91 -8.59
N ILE A 27 19.20 14.11 -9.37
CA ILE A 27 17.74 13.99 -9.27
C ILE A 27 17.35 13.51 -7.87
N GLN A 28 17.97 12.47 -7.36
CA GLN A 28 17.69 11.94 -6.03
C GLN A 28 17.99 12.94 -4.90
N SER A 29 19.06 13.71 -5.02
CA SER A 29 19.40 14.76 -4.07
C SER A 29 18.31 15.85 -4.02
N ARG A 30 17.83 16.30 -5.18
CA ARG A 30 16.75 17.29 -5.28
C ARG A 30 15.42 16.75 -4.73
N ILE A 31 15.09 15.51 -5.05
CA ILE A 31 13.90 14.82 -4.51
C ILE A 31 13.97 14.77 -2.99
N LYS A 32 15.11 14.37 -2.41
CA LYS A 32 15.29 14.32 -0.95
C LYS A 32 15.09 15.70 -0.31
N LYS A 33 15.60 16.76 -0.93
CA LYS A 33 15.40 18.13 -0.46
C LYS A 33 13.93 18.53 -0.49
N LEU A 34 13.23 18.29 -1.60
CA LEU A 34 11.79 18.59 -1.73
C LEU A 34 10.94 17.86 -0.70
N ILE A 35 11.28 16.60 -0.38
CA ILE A 35 10.63 15.84 0.67
C ILE A 35 10.93 16.44 2.05
N ALA A 36 12.20 16.71 2.36
CA ALA A 36 12.60 17.28 3.65
C ALA A 36 11.95 18.65 3.91
N ASP A 37 11.90 19.52 2.88
CA ASP A 37 11.25 20.82 2.97
C ASP A 37 9.74 20.69 3.22
N CYS A 38 9.11 19.70 2.60
CA CYS A 38 7.68 19.43 2.76
C CYS A 38 7.34 18.84 4.13
N GLU A 39 8.21 18.02 4.70
CA GLU A 39 8.02 17.31 5.98
C GLU A 39 8.53 18.11 7.20
N GLN A 40 8.88 19.38 7.04
CA GLN A 40 9.16 20.27 8.19
C GLN A 40 7.95 20.34 9.13
N ASP A 41 6.74 20.37 8.58
CA ASP A 41 5.50 20.17 9.33
C ASP A 41 5.24 18.67 9.49
N LYS A 42 5.42 18.16 10.72
CA LYS A 42 5.24 16.75 11.09
C LYS A 42 3.81 16.21 10.94
N ALA A 43 2.85 17.08 10.65
CA ALA A 43 1.49 16.67 10.29
C ALA A 43 1.40 16.01 8.91
N TYR A 44 2.43 16.18 8.07
CA TYR A 44 2.42 15.68 6.72
C TYR A 44 3.54 14.68 6.44
N ARG A 45 3.27 13.81 5.50
CA ARG A 45 4.23 12.95 4.83
C ARG A 45 4.24 13.25 3.36
N CYS A 46 5.45 13.27 2.77
CA CYS A 46 5.62 13.69 1.40
C CYS A 46 6.37 12.64 0.58
N SER A 47 6.00 12.53 -0.68
CA SER A 47 6.72 11.73 -1.66
C SER A 47 6.84 12.48 -2.98
N VAL A 48 7.86 12.15 -3.76
CA VAL A 48 8.06 12.72 -5.10
C VAL A 48 8.28 11.58 -6.11
N PRO A 49 7.21 10.85 -6.47
CA PRO A 49 7.27 9.83 -7.50
C PRO A 49 7.51 10.42 -8.89
N SER A 50 8.15 9.63 -9.75
CA SER A 50 8.25 9.92 -11.18
C SER A 50 7.11 9.28 -11.94
N PHE A 51 6.59 9.98 -12.92
CA PHE A 51 5.59 9.51 -13.87
C PHE A 51 6.19 9.44 -15.28
N HIS A 52 5.56 8.67 -16.15
CA HIS A 52 5.96 8.51 -17.55
C HIS A 52 7.47 8.24 -17.74
N ARG A 53 8.01 7.32 -16.92
CA ARG A 53 9.43 6.92 -16.94
C ARG A 53 10.41 8.07 -16.67
N GLY A 54 10.02 9.02 -15.82
CA GLY A 54 10.88 10.14 -15.40
C GLY A 54 10.72 11.41 -16.24
N LEU A 55 9.67 11.48 -17.06
CA LEU A 55 9.32 12.72 -17.78
C LEU A 55 8.69 13.75 -16.86
N GLU A 56 7.98 13.32 -15.84
CA GLU A 56 7.28 14.18 -14.89
C GLU A 56 7.53 13.73 -13.45
N TYR A 57 7.53 14.69 -12.55
CA TYR A 57 7.66 14.48 -11.11
C TYR A 57 6.57 15.25 -10.38
N TYR A 58 5.87 14.58 -9.47
CA TYR A 58 4.82 15.19 -8.66
C TYR A 58 5.13 15.06 -7.18
N ARG A 59 5.07 16.16 -6.44
CA ARG A 59 5.11 16.12 -4.98
C ARG A 59 3.71 15.83 -4.48
N ILE A 60 3.55 14.70 -3.79
CA ILE A 60 2.31 14.27 -3.14
C ILE A 60 2.47 14.53 -1.64
N ARG A 61 1.67 15.43 -1.10
CA ARG A 61 1.61 15.72 0.33
C ARG A 61 0.38 15.04 0.92
N GLN A 62 0.60 14.20 1.93
CA GLN A 62 -0.44 13.43 2.62
C GLN A 62 -0.46 13.83 4.10
N MET A 63 -1.64 14.09 4.64
CA MET A 63 -1.81 14.29 6.07
C MET A 63 -1.66 12.95 6.78
N MET A 64 -0.81 12.88 7.82
CA MET A 64 -0.52 11.66 8.56
C MET A 64 -1.40 11.56 9.81
N ILE A 65 -2.53 10.89 9.70
CA ILE A 65 -3.41 10.62 10.85
C ILE A 65 -2.83 9.43 11.62
N ARG A 66 -2.57 9.63 12.92
CA ARG A 66 -1.96 8.63 13.80
C ARG A 66 -2.96 7.93 14.73
N ASP A 67 -4.11 8.53 14.99
CA ASP A 67 -5.18 7.93 15.79
C ASP A 67 -6.26 7.36 14.85
N VAL A 68 -6.13 6.06 14.57
CA VAL A 68 -7.08 5.31 13.75
C VAL A 68 -7.64 4.18 14.60
N ARG A 69 -8.98 4.10 14.70
CA ARG A 69 -9.66 3.14 15.57
C ARG A 69 -10.52 2.21 14.74
N LEU A 70 -10.48 0.93 15.09
CA LEU A 70 -11.35 -0.08 14.51
C LEU A 70 -12.80 0.18 14.97
N VAL A 71 -13.71 0.26 14.02
CA VAL A 71 -15.15 0.37 14.26
C VAL A 71 -15.81 -0.99 14.12
N TYR A 72 -15.46 -1.71 13.04
CA TYR A 72 -15.99 -3.04 12.77
C TYR A 72 -15.06 -3.81 11.85
N ALA A 73 -14.93 -5.10 12.11
CA ALA A 73 -14.39 -6.09 11.19
C ALA A 73 -15.24 -7.37 11.31
N PRO A 74 -15.58 -8.04 10.22
CA PRO A 74 -16.28 -9.31 10.29
C PRO A 74 -15.38 -10.37 10.94
N PRO A 75 -15.97 -11.44 11.53
CA PRO A 75 -15.22 -12.61 11.95
C PRO A 75 -14.43 -13.23 10.79
N ASP A 76 -13.31 -13.89 11.09
CA ASP A 76 -12.43 -14.51 10.10
C ASP A 76 -13.17 -15.48 9.16
N MET A 77 -14.15 -16.20 9.67
CA MET A 77 -15.01 -17.11 8.89
C MET A 77 -15.81 -16.40 7.79
N ILE A 78 -16.06 -15.10 7.91
CA ILE A 78 -16.75 -14.29 6.90
C ILE A 78 -15.71 -13.59 6.04
N GLY A 79 -14.70 -12.97 6.67
CA GLY A 79 -13.66 -12.21 5.99
C GLY A 79 -12.76 -13.06 5.11
N ASN A 80 -12.60 -14.33 5.43
CA ASN A 80 -11.81 -15.30 4.69
C ASN A 80 -12.64 -16.53 4.28
N TYR A 81 -13.91 -16.32 3.91
CA TYR A 81 -14.78 -17.40 3.48
C TYR A 81 -14.23 -18.09 2.23
N GLY A 82 -14.16 -19.44 2.25
CA GLY A 82 -13.55 -20.24 1.20
C GLY A 82 -12.03 -20.42 1.35
N GLY A 83 -11.39 -19.70 2.28
CA GLY A 83 -9.97 -19.85 2.62
C GLY A 83 -9.04 -19.64 1.43
N ASP A 84 -7.90 -20.32 1.44
CA ASP A 84 -6.88 -20.21 0.40
C ASP A 84 -7.32 -20.87 -0.92
N ILE A 85 -8.26 -21.83 -0.88
CA ILE A 85 -8.78 -22.52 -2.06
C ILE A 85 -9.50 -21.55 -2.99
N ASP A 86 -10.36 -20.67 -2.43
CA ASP A 86 -11.14 -19.71 -3.19
C ASP A 86 -10.39 -18.40 -3.46
N ASN A 87 -9.18 -18.24 -2.95
CA ASN A 87 -8.45 -16.96 -3.00
C ASN A 87 -8.24 -16.43 -4.43
N PHE A 88 -8.06 -17.34 -5.40
CA PHE A 88 -7.79 -16.98 -6.80
C PHE A 88 -8.91 -17.39 -7.75
N GLU A 89 -10.07 -17.80 -7.21
CA GLU A 89 -11.20 -18.27 -8.00
C GLU A 89 -12.33 -17.24 -8.07
N TRP A 90 -13.19 -17.44 -9.05
CA TRP A 90 -14.41 -16.65 -9.26
C TRP A 90 -15.62 -17.61 -9.41
N PRO A 91 -16.79 -17.31 -8.85
CA PRO A 91 -17.14 -16.12 -8.03
C PRO A 91 -16.62 -16.23 -6.59
N ARG A 92 -16.43 -15.04 -5.97
CA ARG A 92 -15.99 -14.96 -4.56
C ARG A 92 -17.16 -14.57 -3.67
N HIS A 93 -17.17 -15.15 -2.44
CA HIS A 93 -18.22 -14.91 -1.46
C HIS A 93 -17.68 -14.39 -0.12
N THR A 94 -16.42 -13.96 -0.09
CA THR A 94 -15.79 -13.39 1.10
C THR A 94 -16.34 -12.01 1.45
N GLY A 95 -16.55 -11.75 2.73
CA GLY A 95 -16.84 -10.42 3.26
C GLY A 95 -15.57 -9.74 3.79
N ASP A 96 -14.54 -9.60 2.94
CA ASP A 96 -13.23 -9.03 3.28
C ASP A 96 -13.30 -7.50 3.29
N TYR A 97 -13.80 -6.95 4.39
CA TYR A 97 -13.88 -5.50 4.62
C TYR A 97 -13.76 -5.17 6.10
N SER A 98 -13.37 -3.95 6.39
CA SER A 98 -13.39 -3.39 7.74
C SER A 98 -13.73 -1.91 7.73
N PHE A 99 -14.29 -1.42 8.83
CA PHE A 99 -14.53 0.00 9.04
C PHE A 99 -13.55 0.55 10.09
N LEU A 100 -12.84 1.58 9.70
CA LEU A 100 -11.93 2.32 10.54
C LEU A 100 -12.42 3.75 10.67
N ARG A 101 -12.17 4.38 11.82
CA ARG A 101 -12.45 5.81 12.03
C ARG A 101 -11.17 6.53 12.39
N ALA A 102 -10.87 7.59 11.64
CA ALA A 102 -9.76 8.48 11.88
C ALA A 102 -10.12 9.54 12.93
N TYR A 103 -9.18 9.84 13.83
CA TYR A 103 -9.31 10.88 14.84
C TYR A 103 -8.16 11.86 14.74
N VAL A 104 -8.42 13.10 15.11
CA VAL A 104 -7.47 14.22 15.09
C VAL A 104 -7.62 15.05 16.37
N GLY A 105 -6.68 15.92 16.63
CA GLY A 105 -6.80 16.90 17.72
C GLY A 105 -8.01 17.82 17.53
N LYS A 106 -8.44 18.50 18.59
CA LYS A 106 -9.56 19.45 18.58
C LYS A 106 -9.36 20.62 17.60
N ASP A 107 -8.11 20.86 17.22
CA ASP A 107 -7.69 21.84 16.21
C ASP A 107 -7.79 21.31 14.77
N GLY A 108 -8.21 20.06 14.58
CA GLY A 108 -8.30 19.38 13.28
C GLY A 108 -6.97 18.87 12.74
N ARG A 109 -5.86 18.99 13.52
CA ARG A 109 -4.53 18.51 13.11
C ARG A 109 -4.28 17.09 13.58
N PRO A 110 -3.41 16.34 12.87
CA PRO A 110 -2.98 15.02 13.32
C PRO A 110 -2.41 15.06 14.75
N ALA A 111 -2.89 14.18 15.59
CA ALA A 111 -2.45 14.02 16.97
C ALA A 111 -2.16 12.54 17.26
N ASP A 112 -1.36 12.30 18.30
CA ASP A 112 -1.16 10.94 18.81
C ASP A 112 -2.46 10.43 19.47
N PRO A 113 -2.64 9.11 19.56
CA PRO A 113 -3.84 8.52 20.15
C PRO A 113 -4.16 9.10 21.52
N SER A 114 -5.37 9.64 21.69
CA SER A 114 -5.85 10.25 22.94
C SER A 114 -7.37 10.14 23.03
N PRO A 115 -7.93 9.96 24.26
CA PRO A 115 -9.37 10.03 24.46
C PRO A 115 -9.98 11.40 24.13
N ASP A 116 -9.16 12.47 24.14
CA ASP A 116 -9.59 13.84 23.84
C ASP A 116 -9.71 14.13 22.34
N ASN A 117 -9.20 13.24 21.48
CA ASN A 117 -9.27 13.42 20.04
C ASN A 117 -10.71 13.33 19.53
N VAL A 118 -10.99 14.08 18.47
CA VAL A 118 -12.30 14.14 17.82
C VAL A 118 -12.27 13.43 16.47
N PRO A 119 -13.41 12.90 15.99
CA PRO A 119 -13.47 12.28 14.66
C PRO A 119 -13.04 13.25 13.56
N TYR A 120 -12.16 12.80 12.69
CA TYR A 120 -11.77 13.57 11.50
C TYR A 120 -12.95 13.70 10.53
N LYS A 121 -13.21 14.93 10.11
CA LYS A 121 -14.24 15.24 9.10
C LYS A 121 -13.55 15.61 7.80
N SER A 122 -13.58 14.69 6.82
CA SER A 122 -13.05 14.98 5.47
C SER A 122 -13.93 15.99 4.76
N LYS A 123 -13.34 16.89 3.97
CA LYS A 123 -14.07 17.77 3.07
C LYS A 123 -14.65 17.01 1.89
N ASP A 124 -13.87 16.04 1.39
CA ASP A 124 -14.22 15.22 0.25
C ASP A 124 -14.43 13.77 0.72
N PHE A 125 -15.52 13.17 0.31
CA PHE A 125 -15.87 11.80 0.62
C PHE A 125 -16.69 11.18 -0.51
N LEU A 126 -16.63 9.87 -0.64
CA LEU A 126 -17.46 9.12 -1.57
C LEU A 126 -18.83 8.84 -0.95
N VAL A 127 -19.88 9.06 -1.71
CA VAL A 127 -21.23 8.70 -1.31
C VAL A 127 -21.44 7.22 -1.59
N VAL A 128 -21.82 6.46 -0.56
CA VAL A 128 -22.15 5.05 -0.71
C VAL A 128 -23.52 4.90 -1.34
N SER A 129 -23.58 4.26 -2.53
CA SER A 129 -24.85 3.91 -3.16
C SER A 129 -25.34 2.54 -2.65
N ALA A 130 -26.61 2.47 -2.26
CA ALA A 130 -27.27 1.22 -1.90
C ALA A 130 -28.05 0.60 -3.07
N GLU A 131 -28.05 1.22 -4.25
CA GLU A 131 -28.80 0.75 -5.41
C GLU A 131 -28.16 -0.47 -6.10
N GLY A 132 -26.88 -0.74 -5.79
CA GLY A 132 -26.08 -1.80 -6.44
C GLY A 132 -25.66 -1.42 -7.86
N ILE A 133 -25.17 -2.39 -8.59
CA ILE A 133 -24.71 -2.26 -9.98
C ILE A 133 -25.42 -3.28 -10.87
N LYS A 134 -25.56 -2.96 -12.17
CA LYS A 134 -26.15 -3.83 -13.18
C LYS A 134 -25.10 -4.23 -14.21
N ASN A 135 -25.35 -5.34 -14.89
CA ASN A 135 -24.49 -5.76 -16.00
C ASN A 135 -24.46 -4.67 -17.09
N GLY A 136 -23.25 -4.24 -17.45
CA GLY A 136 -23.02 -3.17 -18.43
C GLY A 136 -22.82 -1.78 -17.86
N ASP A 137 -22.98 -1.59 -16.54
CA ASP A 137 -22.68 -0.31 -15.91
C ASP A 137 -21.18 0.00 -15.98
N PRO A 138 -20.79 1.24 -16.25
CA PRO A 138 -19.40 1.65 -16.16
C PRO A 138 -18.96 1.66 -14.69
N ILE A 139 -17.78 1.10 -14.43
CA ILE A 139 -17.17 1.09 -13.10
C ILE A 139 -15.77 1.71 -13.12
N LEU A 140 -15.42 2.35 -12.03
CA LEU A 140 -14.07 2.85 -11.77
C LEU A 140 -13.54 2.23 -10.50
N LEU A 141 -12.37 1.59 -10.59
CA LEU A 141 -11.65 1.04 -9.45
C LEU A 141 -10.47 1.97 -9.11
N ALA A 142 -10.48 2.55 -7.91
CA ALA A 142 -9.38 3.33 -7.39
C ALA A 142 -8.73 2.62 -6.21
N GLY A 143 -7.40 2.56 -6.17
CA GLY A 143 -6.66 1.91 -5.10
C GLY A 143 -5.17 1.75 -5.41
N TYR A 144 -4.52 0.89 -4.64
CA TYR A 144 -3.10 0.58 -4.76
C TYR A 144 -2.93 -0.89 -5.19
N PRO A 145 -3.19 -1.21 -6.47
CA PRO A 145 -3.07 -2.58 -6.96
C PRO A 145 -1.63 -3.06 -6.83
N GLY A 146 -1.47 -4.36 -6.65
CA GLY A 146 -0.17 -5.01 -6.66
C GLY A 146 0.48 -4.96 -8.05
N ARG A 147 1.30 -5.96 -8.36
CA ARG A 147 2.00 -6.05 -9.64
C ARG A 147 1.41 -7.16 -10.49
N THR A 148 1.11 -6.87 -11.75
CA THR A 148 0.80 -7.87 -12.77
C THR A 148 1.79 -7.78 -13.92
N SER A 149 2.08 -8.92 -14.57
CA SER A 149 2.91 -8.99 -15.77
C SER A 149 2.15 -9.75 -16.83
N ARG A 150 1.75 -9.07 -17.91
CA ARG A 150 0.95 -9.71 -18.97
C ARG A 150 1.82 -10.23 -20.10
N TYR A 151 2.71 -9.56 -20.64
CA TYR A 151 3.49 -9.97 -21.82
C TYR A 151 4.90 -10.37 -21.38
N LYS A 152 5.11 -11.66 -21.14
CA LYS A 152 6.41 -12.25 -20.81
C LYS A 152 6.93 -13.08 -21.97
N LEU A 153 8.23 -13.14 -22.11
CA LEU A 153 8.89 -14.05 -23.06
C LEU A 153 8.74 -15.51 -22.60
N PRO A 154 8.68 -16.49 -23.51
CA PRO A 154 8.61 -17.91 -23.15
C PRO A 154 9.77 -18.36 -22.24
N SER A 155 10.95 -17.76 -22.36
CA SER A 155 12.11 -18.03 -21.49
C SER A 155 11.88 -17.56 -20.08
N GLU A 156 11.24 -16.40 -19.87
CA GLU A 156 10.91 -15.86 -18.55
C GLU A 156 9.87 -16.74 -17.85
N ILE A 157 8.87 -17.23 -18.60
CA ILE A 157 7.85 -18.14 -18.06
C ILE A 157 8.46 -19.47 -17.66
N ARG A 158 9.35 -20.05 -18.49
CA ARG A 158 10.07 -21.29 -18.15
C ARG A 158 10.93 -21.11 -16.89
N PHE A 159 11.70 -20.03 -16.82
CA PHE A 159 12.50 -19.72 -15.64
C PHE A 159 11.65 -19.57 -14.37
N ALA A 160 10.54 -18.85 -14.46
CA ALA A 160 9.61 -18.68 -13.34
C ALA A 160 9.05 -20.04 -12.87
N ARG A 161 8.60 -20.90 -13.81
CA ARG A 161 8.04 -22.21 -13.49
C ARG A 161 9.07 -23.19 -12.93
N ASP A 162 10.25 -23.25 -13.56
CA ASP A 162 11.20 -24.33 -13.30
C ASP A 162 12.22 -23.99 -12.20
N VAL A 163 12.41 -22.70 -11.90
CA VAL A 163 13.42 -22.23 -10.95
C VAL A 163 12.84 -21.29 -9.90
N ASP A 164 12.30 -20.12 -10.32
CA ASP A 164 11.95 -19.05 -9.38
C ASP A 164 10.82 -19.47 -8.43
N TYR A 165 9.72 -19.99 -8.94
CA TYR A 165 8.58 -20.37 -8.09
C TYR A 165 8.88 -21.55 -7.16
N PRO A 166 9.53 -22.65 -7.59
CA PRO A 166 9.88 -23.74 -6.68
C PRO A 166 10.83 -23.31 -5.55
N VAL A 167 11.84 -22.50 -5.86
CA VAL A 167 12.78 -22.01 -4.84
C VAL A 167 12.07 -21.10 -3.84
N ARG A 168 11.30 -20.13 -4.33
CA ARG A 168 10.56 -19.20 -3.46
C ARG A 168 9.51 -19.92 -2.60
N ALA A 169 8.79 -20.88 -3.17
CA ALA A 169 7.82 -21.66 -2.40
C ALA A 169 8.50 -22.43 -1.27
N ALA A 170 9.64 -23.08 -1.53
CA ALA A 170 10.40 -23.78 -0.50
C ALA A 170 10.88 -22.85 0.63
N GLU A 171 11.40 -21.66 0.28
CA GLU A 171 11.81 -20.64 1.26
C GLU A 171 10.62 -20.16 2.10
N MET A 172 9.50 -19.83 1.47
CA MET A 172 8.29 -19.37 2.16
C MET A 172 7.71 -20.42 3.10
N MET A 173 7.70 -21.70 2.69
CA MET A 173 7.26 -22.79 3.57
C MET A 173 8.20 -22.97 4.77
N ALA A 174 9.52 -22.80 4.59
CA ALA A 174 10.47 -22.84 5.68
C ALA A 174 10.30 -21.69 6.66
N ASP A 175 10.01 -20.49 6.16
CA ASP A 175 9.71 -19.31 6.98
C ASP A 175 8.44 -19.53 7.82
N ILE A 176 7.36 -20.01 7.21
CA ILE A 176 6.12 -20.34 7.92
C ILE A 176 6.39 -21.36 9.02
N ALA A 177 7.05 -22.48 8.69
CA ALA A 177 7.36 -23.53 9.68
C ALA A 177 8.21 -22.99 10.85
N THR A 178 9.13 -22.06 10.56
CA THR A 178 9.96 -21.42 11.58
C THR A 178 9.13 -20.54 12.51
N ILE A 179 8.22 -19.72 11.95
CA ILE A 179 7.34 -18.85 12.72
C ILE A 179 6.41 -19.68 13.59
N GLU A 180 5.75 -20.69 13.00
CA GLU A 180 4.81 -21.56 13.72
C GLU A 180 5.51 -22.32 14.86
N ALA A 181 6.72 -22.83 14.63
CA ALA A 181 7.50 -23.49 15.67
C ALA A 181 7.89 -22.54 16.80
N ALA A 182 8.25 -21.30 16.48
CA ALA A 182 8.68 -20.29 17.44
C ALA A 182 7.51 -19.75 18.28
N THR A 183 6.31 -19.65 17.70
CA THR A 183 5.11 -19.07 18.36
C THR A 183 4.26 -20.12 19.07
N LYS A 184 4.49 -21.40 18.81
CA LYS A 184 3.69 -22.50 19.32
C LYS A 184 3.53 -22.48 20.84
N GLY A 185 2.27 -22.42 21.28
CA GLY A 185 1.90 -22.41 22.70
C GLY A 185 1.97 -21.04 23.38
N ASN A 186 2.23 -19.97 22.61
CA ASN A 186 2.13 -18.60 23.08
C ASN A 186 1.05 -17.87 22.25
N ALA A 187 -0.17 -17.78 22.79
CA ALA A 187 -1.32 -17.18 22.09
C ALA A 187 -1.09 -15.72 21.64
N ASP A 188 -0.35 -14.94 22.42
CA ASP A 188 -0.06 -13.54 22.06
C ASP A 188 0.87 -13.45 20.84
N ASP A 189 1.87 -14.31 20.76
CA ASP A 189 2.78 -14.37 19.64
C ASP A 189 2.09 -15.00 18.41
N GLU A 190 1.26 -16.02 18.57
CA GLU A 190 0.45 -16.59 17.48
C GLU A 190 -0.43 -15.52 16.85
N VAL A 191 -1.10 -14.68 17.62
CA VAL A 191 -1.92 -13.56 17.13
C VAL A 191 -1.03 -12.49 16.46
N ARG A 192 0.10 -12.16 17.08
CA ARG A 192 1.04 -11.14 16.55
C ARG A 192 1.56 -11.49 15.17
N TYR A 193 1.90 -12.76 14.94
CA TYR A 193 2.47 -13.24 13.68
C TYR A 193 1.45 -13.78 12.67
N ALA A 194 0.17 -13.90 13.04
CA ALA A 194 -0.88 -14.42 12.16
C ALA A 194 -0.97 -13.70 10.81
N SER A 195 -0.86 -12.35 10.81
CA SER A 195 -0.89 -11.57 9.59
C SER A 195 0.34 -11.79 8.69
N VAL A 196 1.50 -12.09 9.29
CA VAL A 196 2.73 -12.39 8.57
C VAL A 196 2.59 -13.73 7.86
N VAL A 197 2.15 -14.77 8.59
CA VAL A 197 1.91 -16.12 8.03
C VAL A 197 0.87 -16.07 6.90
N LYS A 198 -0.29 -15.40 7.12
CA LYS A 198 -1.29 -15.19 6.06
C LYS A 198 -0.71 -14.45 4.85
N GLY A 199 0.12 -13.43 5.07
CA GLY A 199 0.77 -12.68 3.98
C GLY A 199 1.78 -13.51 3.19
N ILE A 200 2.45 -14.48 3.81
CA ILE A 200 3.36 -15.41 3.11
C ILE A 200 2.53 -16.43 2.32
N ASN A 201 1.50 -17.02 2.91
CA ASN A 201 0.61 -17.99 2.24
C ASN A 201 -0.09 -17.41 1.00
N ASN A 202 -0.37 -16.09 1.00
CA ASN A 202 -1.03 -15.42 -0.12
C ASN A 202 -0.09 -15.06 -1.29
N ARG A 203 1.12 -15.55 -1.33
CA ARG A 203 2.12 -15.25 -2.38
C ARG A 203 2.42 -16.43 -3.28
#